data_9020f53fd8f2d8727710e9c300bd6e95
#
_entry.id   9020f53fd8f2d8727710e9c300bd6e95
#
_cell.length_a   1.000
_cell.length_b   1.000
_cell.length_c   1.000
_cell.angle_alpha   90.00
_cell.angle_beta   90.00
_cell.angle_gamma   90.00
#
_symmetry.space_group_name_H-M   'P 1'
#
loop_
_entity.id
_entity.type
_entity.pdbx_description
1 polymer ?
#
loop_
_entity_poly.entity_id
_entity_poly.type
_entity_poly.pdbx_seq_one_letter_code
_entity_poly.pdbx_strand_id
1 'polypeptide(L)'
;MCSLLERRSQHQENMQSEAENINHELAAEYLDQWQGTAQRIVELDINSIKPYRTPEGKEQPYKIRQSKVERLAISIRDLGVLQPVIVRRKESEYEILAGHHRYYAARLCGLTTIPCQIKDNIDDFTAYMIVAESNTRTDDVLPSENAEIFKTYMDKRG
;
A
#
# COMPACT_ATOMS: atom_id res chain seq x y z
N MET A 1 29.76 -30.83 12.27
CA MET A 1 28.68 -30.64 13.26
C MET A 1 28.12 -29.24 13.11
N CYS A 2 26.86 -29.11 12.69
CA CYS A 2 26.16 -27.83 12.76
C CYS A 2 25.93 -27.45 14.23
N SER A 3 26.34 -26.26 14.61
CA SER A 3 26.11 -25.76 15.95
C SER A 3 24.61 -25.53 16.22
N LEU A 4 24.19 -25.60 17.45
CA LEU A 4 22.81 -25.29 17.86
C LEU A 4 22.39 -23.86 17.45
N LEU A 5 23.34 -22.97 17.29
CA LEU A 5 23.14 -21.58 16.83
C LEU A 5 22.80 -21.52 15.34
N GLU A 6 23.48 -22.32 14.51
CA GLU A 6 23.21 -22.42 13.08
C GLU A 6 21.82 -23.03 12.81
N ARG A 7 21.40 -24.02 13.58
CA ARG A 7 20.05 -24.59 13.48
C ARG A 7 18.94 -23.61 13.88
N ARG A 8 19.19 -22.76 14.89
CA ARG A 8 18.24 -21.70 15.28
C ARG A 8 18.13 -20.61 14.23
N SER A 9 19.26 -20.20 13.64
CA SER A 9 19.29 -19.23 12.55
C SER A 9 18.53 -19.75 11.33
N GLN A 10 18.79 -20.97 10.93
CA GLN A 10 18.13 -21.63 9.80
C GLN A 10 16.62 -21.80 10.01
N HIS A 11 16.21 -22.12 11.23
CA HIS A 11 14.79 -22.24 11.57
C HIS A 11 14.07 -20.88 11.55
N GLN A 12 14.73 -19.80 12.01
CA GLN A 12 14.20 -18.45 11.93
C GLN A 12 14.08 -17.96 10.47
N GLU A 13 15.09 -18.21 9.65
CA GLU A 13 15.07 -17.87 8.22
C GLU A 13 13.94 -18.62 7.47
N ASN A 14 13.75 -19.90 7.76
CA ASN A 14 12.66 -20.68 7.17
C ASN A 14 11.28 -20.20 7.61
N MET A 15 11.08 -19.87 8.89
CA MET A 15 9.82 -19.32 9.37
C MET A 15 9.51 -17.94 8.77
N GLN A 16 10.51 -17.10 8.58
CA GLN A 16 10.34 -15.81 7.91
C GLN A 16 9.97 -15.98 6.43
N SER A 17 10.65 -16.89 5.72
CA SER A 17 10.37 -17.19 4.32
C SER A 17 8.96 -17.77 4.12
N GLU A 18 8.51 -18.65 5.01
CA GLU A 18 7.14 -19.19 4.97
C GLU A 18 6.08 -18.13 5.26
N ALA A 19 6.32 -17.25 6.23
CA ALA A 19 5.43 -16.13 6.55
C ALA A 19 5.34 -15.11 5.40
N GLU A 20 6.45 -14.84 4.73
CA GLU A 20 6.50 -13.98 3.55
C GLU A 20 5.73 -14.58 2.37
N ASN A 21 5.88 -15.88 2.12
CA ASN A 21 5.15 -16.57 1.07
C ASN A 21 3.64 -16.61 1.32
N ILE A 22 3.21 -16.89 2.55
CA ILE A 22 1.79 -16.88 2.93
C ILE A 22 1.19 -15.49 2.77
N ASN A 23 1.90 -14.44 3.17
CA ASN A 23 1.46 -13.07 2.99
C ASN A 23 1.33 -12.68 1.51
N HIS A 24 2.27 -13.14 0.68
CA HIS A 24 2.26 -12.87 -0.75
C HIS A 24 1.13 -13.61 -1.47
N GLU A 25 0.87 -14.87 -1.12
CA GLU A 25 -0.23 -15.65 -1.69
C GLU A 25 -1.61 -15.09 -1.31
N LEU A 26 -1.82 -14.74 -0.04
CA LEU A 26 -3.08 -14.12 0.42
C LEU A 26 -3.30 -12.75 -0.24
N ALA A 27 -2.27 -11.92 -0.32
CA ALA A 27 -2.36 -10.63 -1.00
C ALA A 27 -2.65 -10.81 -2.51
N ALA A 28 -2.02 -11.78 -3.16
CA ALA A 28 -2.27 -12.09 -4.57
C ALA A 28 -3.71 -12.57 -4.81
N GLU A 29 -4.25 -13.43 -3.94
CA GLU A 29 -5.63 -13.90 -4.01
C GLU A 29 -6.65 -12.76 -3.86
N TYR A 30 -6.43 -11.87 -2.89
CA TYR A 30 -7.25 -10.67 -2.72
C TYR A 30 -7.16 -9.71 -3.90
N LEU A 31 -5.99 -9.53 -4.48
CA LEU A 31 -5.80 -8.68 -5.64
C LEU A 31 -6.44 -9.28 -6.91
N ASP A 32 -6.42 -10.60 -7.07
CA ASP A 32 -7.00 -11.29 -8.22
C ASP A 32 -8.53 -11.19 -8.23
N GLN A 33 -9.18 -11.26 -7.07
CA GLN A 33 -10.62 -11.00 -6.94
C GLN A 33 -11.02 -9.58 -7.41
N TRP A 34 -10.05 -8.68 -7.48
CA TRP A 34 -10.25 -7.27 -7.79
C TRP A 34 -10.00 -6.89 -9.24
N GLN A 35 -9.23 -7.67 -9.95
CA GLN A 35 -8.92 -7.42 -11.36
C GLN A 35 -10.11 -7.66 -12.28
N GLY A 36 -11.13 -8.38 -11.80
CA GLY A 36 -12.35 -8.69 -12.55
C GLY A 36 -13.41 -7.59 -12.62
N THR A 37 -13.28 -6.53 -11.82
CA THR A 37 -14.21 -5.38 -11.87
C THR A 37 -13.72 -4.33 -12.85
N ALA A 38 -14.60 -3.89 -13.76
CA ALA A 38 -14.29 -2.85 -14.75
C ALA A 38 -13.59 -1.66 -14.10
N GLN A 39 -12.35 -1.42 -14.47
CA GLN A 39 -11.49 -0.42 -13.88
C GLN A 39 -11.83 0.95 -14.47
N ARG A 40 -12.68 1.70 -13.80
CA ARG A 40 -13.00 3.07 -14.21
C ARG A 40 -12.00 4.04 -13.59
N ILE A 41 -11.28 4.74 -14.46
CA ILE A 41 -10.40 5.84 -14.07
C ILE A 41 -11.20 7.13 -14.09
N VAL A 42 -11.17 7.89 -12.99
CA VAL A 42 -11.90 9.15 -12.82
C VAL A 42 -10.94 10.20 -12.30
N GLU A 43 -11.07 11.42 -12.83
CA GLU A 43 -10.38 12.58 -12.25
C GLU A 43 -11.08 13.01 -10.97
N LEU A 44 -10.37 13.00 -9.86
CA LEU A 44 -10.88 13.45 -8.56
C LEU A 44 -10.18 14.73 -8.11
N ASP A 45 -10.93 15.58 -7.41
CA ASP A 45 -10.35 16.73 -6.72
C ASP A 45 -9.32 16.23 -5.70
N ILE A 46 -8.09 16.73 -5.80
CA ILE A 46 -6.99 16.31 -4.95
C ILE A 46 -7.26 16.58 -3.46
N ASN A 47 -8.09 17.55 -3.15
CA ASN A 47 -8.46 17.88 -1.77
C ASN A 47 -9.51 16.94 -1.18
N SER A 48 -10.23 16.18 -2.02
CA SER A 48 -11.17 15.15 -1.58
C SER A 48 -10.50 13.83 -1.21
N ILE A 49 -9.20 13.72 -1.45
CA ILE A 49 -8.40 12.52 -1.25
C ILE A 49 -7.56 12.66 0.02
N LYS A 50 -7.56 11.63 0.85
CA LYS A 50 -6.77 11.57 2.08
C LYS A 50 -5.79 10.38 2.05
N PRO A 51 -4.60 10.53 2.64
CA PRO A 51 -3.72 9.41 2.88
C PRO A 51 -4.39 8.30 3.70
N TYR A 52 -3.95 7.06 3.50
CA TYR A 52 -4.43 5.94 4.29
C TYR A 52 -4.17 6.14 5.79
N ARG A 53 -5.17 5.81 6.60
CA ARG A 53 -5.04 5.73 8.06
C ARG A 53 -5.48 4.36 8.55
N THR A 54 -4.74 3.84 9.53
CA THR A 54 -5.14 2.59 10.20
C THR A 54 -6.46 2.78 10.96
N PRO A 55 -7.18 1.71 11.30
CA PRO A 55 -8.40 1.82 12.11
C PRO A 55 -8.22 2.53 13.45
N GLU A 56 -6.99 2.50 14.00
CA GLU A 56 -6.63 3.24 15.21
C GLU A 56 -6.34 4.74 14.96
N GLY A 57 -6.50 5.20 13.73
CA GLY A 57 -6.29 6.60 13.34
C GLY A 57 -4.82 7.00 13.13
N LYS A 58 -3.90 6.05 13.15
CA LYS A 58 -2.49 6.31 12.84
C LYS A 58 -2.31 6.49 11.33
N GLU A 59 -1.39 7.37 10.97
CA GLU A 59 -0.96 7.47 9.57
C GLU A 59 -0.37 6.15 9.09
N GLN A 60 -0.35 5.96 7.76
CA GLN A 60 0.22 4.76 7.17
C GLN A 60 1.61 4.47 7.76
N PRO A 61 1.94 3.19 8.02
CA PRO A 61 3.21 2.82 8.65
C PRO A 61 4.44 3.04 7.75
N TYR A 62 4.21 3.34 6.47
CA TYR A 62 5.27 3.47 5.47
C TYR A 62 5.69 4.93 5.29
N LYS A 63 7.00 5.17 5.35
CA LYS A 63 7.57 6.52 5.20
C LYS A 63 7.42 7.04 3.77
N ILE A 64 6.93 8.25 3.65
CA ILE A 64 6.99 9.00 2.40
C ILE A 64 8.41 9.50 2.19
N ARG A 65 9.04 9.07 1.10
CA ARG A 65 10.39 9.51 0.73
C ARG A 65 10.33 10.78 -0.09
N GLN A 66 10.80 11.86 0.47
CA GLN A 66 10.81 13.17 -0.20
C GLN A 66 11.56 13.14 -1.54
N SER A 67 12.70 12.46 -1.61
CA SER A 67 13.46 12.33 -2.86
C SER A 67 12.69 11.63 -3.99
N LYS A 68 11.85 10.66 -3.64
CA LYS A 68 10.98 9.95 -4.60
C LYS A 68 9.82 10.85 -5.05
N VAL A 69 9.25 11.62 -4.12
CA VAL A 69 8.21 12.61 -4.42
C VAL A 69 8.72 13.66 -5.39
N GLU A 70 9.92 14.20 -5.16
CA GLU A 70 10.54 15.21 -6.03
C GLU A 70 10.84 14.68 -7.44
N ARG A 71 11.37 13.45 -7.56
CA ARG A 71 11.58 12.81 -8.87
C ARG A 71 10.28 12.59 -9.63
N LEU A 72 9.24 12.12 -8.95
CA LEU A 72 7.92 11.97 -9.54
C LEU A 72 7.31 13.32 -9.93
N ALA A 73 7.51 14.37 -9.13
CA ALA A 73 7.04 15.71 -9.45
C ALA A 73 7.64 16.25 -10.75
N ILE A 74 8.92 15.99 -11.02
CA ILE A 74 9.57 16.36 -12.29
C ILE A 74 8.86 15.66 -13.46
N SER A 75 8.65 14.34 -13.36
CA SER A 75 7.96 13.56 -14.38
C SER A 75 6.51 14.01 -14.58
N ILE A 76 5.79 14.27 -13.49
CA ILE A 76 4.39 14.72 -13.53
C ILE A 76 4.26 16.10 -14.15
N ARG A 77 5.21 16.97 -13.94
CA ARG A 77 5.24 18.32 -14.56
C ARG A 77 5.34 18.23 -16.08
N ASP A 78 6.12 17.28 -16.59
CA ASP A 78 6.37 17.14 -18.02
C ASP A 78 5.32 16.25 -18.72
N LEU A 79 4.87 15.18 -18.08
CA LEU A 79 4.06 14.13 -18.69
C LEU A 79 2.66 13.98 -18.06
N GLY A 80 2.38 14.67 -16.97
CA GLY A 80 1.20 14.42 -16.15
C GLY A 80 1.29 13.12 -15.34
N VAL A 81 0.21 12.75 -14.69
CA VAL A 81 0.14 11.51 -13.91
C VAL A 81 -0.19 10.35 -14.84
N LEU A 82 0.79 9.52 -15.15
CA LEU A 82 0.66 8.41 -16.10
C LEU A 82 -0.07 7.19 -15.53
N GLN A 83 0.08 6.96 -14.23
CA GLN A 83 -0.58 5.85 -13.55
C GLN A 83 -1.57 6.37 -12.51
N PRO A 84 -2.82 5.90 -12.50
CA PRO A 84 -3.80 6.37 -11.54
C PRO A 84 -3.44 5.97 -10.11
N VAL A 85 -3.88 6.78 -9.18
CA VAL A 85 -3.85 6.47 -7.75
C VAL A 85 -5.04 5.57 -7.44
N ILE A 86 -4.83 4.52 -6.66
CA ILE A 86 -5.92 3.63 -6.22
C ILE A 86 -6.49 4.16 -4.93
N VAL A 87 -7.78 4.41 -4.91
CA VAL A 87 -8.50 4.95 -3.75
C VAL A 87 -9.73 4.10 -3.43
N ARG A 88 -10.15 4.11 -2.18
CA ARG A 88 -11.48 3.62 -1.78
C ARG A 88 -12.36 4.77 -1.31
N ARG A 89 -13.66 4.61 -1.45
CA ARG A 89 -14.61 5.52 -0.84
C ARG A 89 -14.73 5.20 0.64
N LYS A 90 -14.55 6.22 1.49
CA LYS A 90 -14.73 6.12 2.93
C LYS A 90 -15.53 7.32 3.41
N GLU A 91 -16.78 7.07 3.78
CA GLU A 91 -17.74 8.13 4.13
C GLU A 91 -17.92 9.13 2.99
N SER A 92 -17.59 10.41 3.21
CA SER A 92 -17.69 11.48 2.21
C SER A 92 -16.37 11.77 1.47
N GLU A 93 -15.29 11.07 1.81
CA GLU A 93 -13.96 11.29 1.25
C GLU A 93 -13.42 10.03 0.57
N TYR A 94 -12.28 10.18 -0.08
CA TYR A 94 -11.54 9.07 -0.69
C TYR A 94 -10.24 8.83 0.07
N GLU A 95 -9.91 7.58 0.33
CA GLU A 95 -8.69 7.18 1.02
C GLU A 95 -7.75 6.45 0.08
N ILE A 96 -6.48 6.86 0.05
CA ILE A 96 -5.47 6.27 -0.84
C ILE A 96 -5.12 4.87 -0.35
N LEU A 97 -5.16 3.90 -1.27
CA LEU A 97 -4.69 2.53 -1.05
C LEU A 97 -3.33 2.28 -1.72
N ALA A 98 -3.09 2.88 -2.88
CA ALA A 98 -1.81 2.80 -3.58
C ALA A 98 -1.52 4.09 -4.32
N GLY A 99 -0.25 4.50 -4.35
CA GLY A 99 0.20 5.68 -5.06
C GLY A 99 0.36 6.94 -4.17
N HIS A 100 0.64 6.78 -2.90
CA HIS A 100 0.88 7.91 -1.99
C HIS A 100 1.96 8.87 -2.50
N HIS A 101 3.09 8.37 -3.01
CA HIS A 101 4.14 9.22 -3.56
C HIS A 101 3.66 10.03 -4.78
N ARG A 102 2.86 9.42 -5.65
CA ARG A 102 2.24 10.13 -6.81
C ARG A 102 1.27 11.22 -6.35
N TYR A 103 0.48 10.95 -5.34
CA TYR A 103 -0.41 11.93 -4.74
C TYR A 103 0.35 13.15 -4.19
N TYR A 104 1.39 12.93 -3.41
CA TYR A 104 2.21 14.02 -2.87
C TYR A 104 2.97 14.77 -3.96
N ALA A 105 3.47 14.06 -4.98
CA ALA A 105 4.12 14.66 -6.13
C ALA A 105 3.15 15.54 -6.95
N ALA A 106 1.92 15.09 -7.16
CA ALA A 106 0.88 15.87 -7.83
C ALA A 106 0.53 17.14 -7.04
N ARG A 107 0.45 17.04 -5.72
CA ARG A 107 0.26 18.22 -4.86
C ARG A 107 1.43 19.19 -4.95
N LEU A 108 2.65 18.68 -4.97
CA LEU A 108 3.86 19.51 -5.11
C LEU A 108 3.88 20.25 -6.45
N CYS A 109 3.34 19.65 -7.52
CA CYS A 109 3.16 20.28 -8.83
C CYS A 109 2.01 21.27 -8.90
N GLY A 110 1.19 21.40 -7.85
CA GLY A 110 0.03 22.29 -7.82
C GLY A 110 -1.16 21.79 -8.65
N LEU A 111 -1.26 20.48 -8.92
CA LEU A 111 -2.41 19.92 -9.61
C LEU A 111 -3.68 20.03 -8.75
N THR A 112 -4.80 20.35 -9.38
CA THR A 112 -6.11 20.44 -8.72
C THR A 112 -6.86 19.11 -8.75
N THR A 113 -6.62 18.30 -9.77
CA THR A 113 -7.20 16.97 -9.94
C THR A 113 -6.12 15.92 -10.21
N ILE A 114 -6.43 14.67 -9.91
CA ILE A 114 -5.54 13.54 -10.14
C ILE A 114 -6.35 12.34 -10.64
N PRO A 115 -5.86 11.58 -11.64
CA PRO A 115 -6.55 10.38 -12.09
C PRO A 115 -6.52 9.31 -11.00
N CYS A 116 -7.69 8.80 -10.65
CA CYS A 116 -7.89 7.81 -9.62
C CYS A 116 -8.68 6.61 -10.13
N GLN A 117 -8.34 5.46 -9.63
CA GLN A 117 -9.13 4.26 -9.76
C GLN A 117 -9.89 4.04 -8.45
N ILE A 118 -11.21 4.17 -8.49
CA ILE A 118 -12.05 4.02 -7.31
C ILE A 118 -12.39 2.55 -7.11
N LYS A 119 -12.16 2.07 -5.91
CA LYS A 119 -12.55 0.75 -5.44
C LYS A 119 -13.68 0.90 -4.42
N ASP A 120 -14.84 0.40 -4.76
CA ASP A 120 -16.00 0.39 -3.87
C ASP A 120 -16.04 -0.89 -3.02
N ASN A 121 -16.75 -0.82 -1.89
CA ASN A 121 -17.00 -1.96 -1.00
C ASN A 121 -15.75 -2.65 -0.43
N ILE A 122 -14.75 -1.84 -0.06
CA ILE A 122 -13.51 -2.31 0.54
C ILE A 122 -13.57 -2.16 2.04
N ASP A 123 -13.47 -3.28 2.73
CA ASP A 123 -13.33 -3.29 4.18
C ASP A 123 -11.92 -2.83 4.62
N ASP A 124 -11.76 -2.55 5.90
CA ASP A 124 -10.50 -2.05 6.43
C ASP A 124 -9.36 -3.07 6.33
N PHE A 125 -9.68 -4.37 6.44
CA PHE A 125 -8.68 -5.42 6.27
C PHE A 125 -8.16 -5.49 4.84
N THR A 126 -9.05 -5.50 3.85
CA THR A 126 -8.68 -5.52 2.43
C THR A 126 -7.92 -4.25 2.04
N ALA A 127 -8.34 -3.09 2.54
CA ALA A 127 -7.63 -1.83 2.35
C ALA A 127 -6.18 -1.91 2.88
N TYR A 128 -6.03 -2.43 4.08
CA TYR A 128 -4.71 -2.64 4.68
C TYR A 128 -3.83 -3.56 3.82
N MET A 129 -4.37 -4.68 3.34
CA MET A 129 -3.63 -5.63 2.49
C MET A 129 -3.13 -4.97 1.20
N ILE A 130 -3.94 -4.12 0.58
CA ILE A 130 -3.56 -3.40 -0.64
C ILE A 130 -2.46 -2.38 -0.35
N VAL A 131 -2.56 -1.63 0.74
CA VAL A 131 -1.54 -0.67 1.16
C VAL A 131 -0.22 -1.39 1.42
N ALA A 132 -0.25 -2.52 2.13
CA ALA A 132 0.92 -3.33 2.40
C ALA A 132 1.56 -3.85 1.11
N GLU A 133 0.79 -4.45 0.21
CA GLU A 133 1.28 -4.97 -1.08
C GLU A 133 1.88 -3.86 -1.96
N SER A 134 1.26 -2.70 -2.02
CA SER A 134 1.76 -1.58 -2.82
C SER A 134 3.11 -1.05 -2.31
N ASN A 135 3.41 -1.23 -1.04
CA ASN A 135 4.67 -0.78 -0.44
C ASN A 135 5.76 -1.86 -0.42
N THR A 136 5.41 -3.15 -0.44
CA THR A 136 6.40 -4.24 -0.53
C THR A 136 7.12 -4.32 -1.87
N ARG A 137 6.53 -3.79 -2.93
CA ARG A 137 7.17 -3.67 -4.25
C ARG A 137 8.22 -2.58 -4.33
N THR A 138 8.29 -1.72 -3.33
CA THR A 138 9.37 -0.76 -3.20
C THR A 138 10.35 -1.32 -2.17
N ASP A 139 11.64 -1.39 -2.48
CA ASP A 139 12.74 -1.99 -1.70
C ASP A 139 12.93 -1.42 -0.28
N ASP A 140 11.91 -0.78 0.28
CA ASP A 140 12.00 0.15 1.39
C ASP A 140 11.39 -0.35 2.70
N VAL A 141 10.75 -1.53 2.68
CA VAL A 141 10.05 -2.06 3.85
C VAL A 141 10.73 -3.34 4.30
N LEU A 142 11.14 -3.36 5.56
CA LEU A 142 11.65 -4.59 6.17
C LEU A 142 10.52 -5.62 6.27
N PRO A 143 10.72 -6.85 5.82
CA PRO A 143 9.73 -7.94 5.89
C PRO A 143 9.17 -8.15 7.30
N SER A 144 9.99 -7.90 8.33
CA SER A 144 9.61 -8.01 9.75
C SER A 144 8.54 -7.00 10.18
N GLU A 145 8.55 -5.78 9.64
CA GLU A 145 7.55 -4.75 9.94
C GLU A 145 6.17 -5.14 9.38
N ASN A 146 6.14 -5.69 8.18
CA ASN A 146 4.90 -6.19 7.56
C ASN A 146 4.30 -7.37 8.33
N ALA A 147 5.13 -8.29 8.82
CA ALA A 147 4.68 -9.47 9.56
C ALA A 147 4.01 -9.10 10.89
N GLU A 148 4.56 -8.15 11.63
CA GLU A 148 3.96 -7.68 12.90
C GLU A 148 2.62 -6.99 12.70
N ILE A 149 2.53 -6.13 11.70
CA ILE A 149 1.30 -5.41 11.38
C ILE A 149 0.21 -6.38 10.90
N PHE A 150 0.56 -7.34 10.06
CA PHE A 150 -0.34 -8.39 9.60
C PHE A 150 -0.85 -9.26 10.76
N LYS A 151 0.04 -9.67 11.64
CA LYS A 151 -0.31 -10.43 12.85
C LYS A 151 -1.29 -9.68 13.73
N THR A 152 -1.05 -8.39 13.97
CA THR A 152 -1.93 -7.53 14.75
C THR A 152 -3.33 -7.43 14.13
N TYR A 153 -3.41 -7.38 12.81
CA TYR A 153 -4.69 -7.35 12.08
C TYR A 153 -5.44 -8.68 12.15
N MET A 154 -4.74 -9.80 12.02
CA MET A 154 -5.33 -11.13 12.12
C MET A 154 -5.83 -11.41 13.53
N ASP A 155 -5.08 -11.02 14.55
CA ASP A 155 -5.48 -11.19 15.96
C ASP A 155 -6.75 -10.39 16.32
N LYS A 156 -6.94 -9.23 15.68
CA LYS A 156 -8.15 -8.41 15.86
C LYS A 156 -9.38 -8.93 15.12
N ARG A 157 -9.21 -9.76 14.11
CA ARG A 157 -10.32 -10.31 13.32
C ARG A 157 -10.87 -11.64 13.89
N GLY A 158 -10.07 -12.30 14.72
CA GLY A 158 -10.50 -13.47 15.48
C GLY A 158 -11.37 -13.08 16.65
#